data_8678ea5b41972eafa167412bc128c5f0
#
_entry.id   8678ea5b41972eafa167412bc128c5f0
#
_cell.length_a   1.000
_cell.length_b   1.000
_cell.length_c   1.000
_cell.angle_alpha   90.00
_cell.angle_beta   90.00
_cell.angle_gamma   90.00
#
_symmetry.space_group_name_H-M   'P 1'
#
loop_
_entity.id
_entity.type
_entity.pdbx_description
1 polymer ?
#
loop_
_entity_poly.entity_id
_entity_poly.type
_entity_poly.pdbx_seq_one_letter_code
_entity_poly.pdbx_strand_id
1 'polypeptide(L)'
;MRVKILKRSFAGAEFAPDIRVLKVGGQSSAGVERLEFELPAEWQGLSVTLHVQWLDGTLPAPVLLDDEDSVTVDKTLTASPSGQWMLLALGADGYRALTRPARYECYSTLNTDGDVEISPTQYETFVARVLEYSNTAQQAAASAKTNAETAATAATRAVNAKG
;
A
#
# COMPACT_ATOMS: atom_id res chain seq x y z
N MET A 1 -9.82 9.07 4.12
CA MET A 1 -11.17 8.59 3.73
C MET A 1 -11.54 7.38 4.58
N ARG A 2 -12.74 7.35 5.09
CA ARG A 2 -13.19 6.27 5.97
C ARG A 2 -14.33 5.50 5.35
N VAL A 3 -14.23 4.16 5.34
CA VAL A 3 -15.21 3.25 4.76
C VAL A 3 -15.67 2.28 5.84
N LYS A 4 -16.96 2.18 6.06
CA LYS A 4 -17.54 1.26 7.03
C LYS A 4 -17.95 -0.03 6.32
N ILE A 5 -17.58 -1.17 6.89
CA ILE A 5 -17.99 -2.49 6.41
C ILE A 5 -19.16 -2.96 7.29
N LEU A 6 -20.28 -3.20 6.66
CA LEU A 6 -21.52 -3.59 7.33
C LEU A 6 -21.72 -5.10 7.22
N LYS A 7 -22.21 -5.71 8.28
CA LYS A 7 -22.71 -7.07 8.25
C LYS A 7 -24.24 -7.06 8.07
N ARG A 8 -24.70 -7.80 7.09
CA ARG A 8 -26.14 -7.93 6.78
C ARG A 8 -26.53 -9.39 6.68
N SER A 9 -27.82 -9.66 6.84
CA SER A 9 -28.39 -11.02 6.69
C SER A 9 -29.48 -10.99 5.64
N PHE A 10 -29.12 -10.66 4.40
CA PHE A 10 -30.07 -10.58 3.30
C PHE A 10 -30.13 -11.88 2.49
N ALA A 11 -28.99 -12.42 2.14
CA ALA A 11 -28.84 -13.71 1.43
C ALA A 11 -27.84 -14.59 2.19
N GLY A 12 -28.10 -14.86 3.47
CA GLY A 12 -27.13 -15.37 4.40
C GLY A 12 -26.30 -14.24 5.02
N ALA A 13 -25.28 -14.58 5.79
CA ALA A 13 -24.37 -13.59 6.35
C ALA A 13 -23.57 -12.92 5.23
N GLU A 14 -23.67 -11.61 5.15
CA GLU A 14 -23.09 -10.82 4.08
C GLU A 14 -22.35 -9.62 4.65
N PHE A 15 -21.15 -9.36 4.12
CA PHE A 15 -20.39 -8.16 4.43
C PHE A 15 -20.35 -7.26 3.20
N ALA A 16 -20.60 -5.98 3.40
CA ALA A 16 -20.62 -5.01 2.31
C ALA A 16 -20.16 -3.63 2.79
N PRO A 17 -19.45 -2.86 1.94
CA PRO A 17 -19.13 -1.48 2.26
C PRO A 17 -20.40 -0.63 2.26
N ASP A 18 -20.40 0.44 3.03
CA ASP A 18 -21.50 1.38 3.15
C ASP A 18 -21.57 2.40 1.99
N ILE A 19 -20.61 2.33 1.08
CA ILE A 19 -20.57 3.19 -0.11
C ILE A 19 -20.67 2.36 -1.38
N ARG A 20 -21.27 2.93 -2.42
CA ARG A 20 -21.43 2.25 -3.72
C ARG A 20 -20.17 2.31 -4.57
N VAL A 21 -19.54 3.47 -4.58
CA VAL A 21 -18.35 3.73 -5.40
C VAL A 21 -17.30 4.40 -4.53
N LEU A 22 -16.15 3.77 -4.45
CA LEU A 22 -14.99 4.30 -3.74
C LEU A 22 -14.21 5.20 -4.71
N LYS A 23 -14.03 6.45 -4.35
CA LYS A 23 -13.25 7.40 -5.13
C LYS A 23 -11.87 7.56 -4.48
N VAL A 24 -10.83 7.20 -5.21
CA VAL A 24 -9.48 7.06 -4.66
C VAL A 24 -8.47 8.09 -5.19
N GLY A 25 -8.98 9.16 -5.80
CA GLY A 25 -8.13 10.23 -6.29
C GLY A 25 -7.77 10.09 -7.76
N GLY A 26 -6.64 10.65 -8.16
CA GLY A 26 -6.21 10.66 -9.56
C GLY A 26 -5.60 9.35 -10.02
N GLN A 27 -5.83 9.02 -11.28
CA GLN A 27 -5.20 7.86 -11.91
C GLN A 27 -3.67 7.98 -11.83
N SER A 28 -3.01 6.88 -11.52
CA SER A 28 -1.55 6.77 -11.34
C SER A 28 -0.99 7.50 -10.12
N SER A 29 -1.82 8.04 -9.23
CA SER A 29 -1.35 8.62 -7.98
C SER A 29 -1.02 7.55 -6.94
N ALA A 30 -0.10 7.85 -6.05
CA ALA A 30 0.31 6.96 -4.97
C ALA A 30 0.74 7.78 -3.75
N GLY A 31 0.36 7.30 -2.56
CA GLY A 31 0.75 7.92 -1.30
C GLY A 31 -0.03 9.18 -0.94
N VAL A 32 -1.05 9.56 -1.70
CA VAL A 32 -1.83 10.78 -1.48
C VAL A 32 -3.03 10.53 -0.59
N GLU A 33 -3.72 9.43 -0.79
CA GLU A 33 -4.94 9.08 -0.05
C GLU A 33 -4.70 7.87 0.83
N ARG A 34 -5.32 7.87 2.01
CA ARG A 34 -5.33 6.73 2.93
C ARG A 34 -6.76 6.26 3.11
N LEU A 35 -6.98 4.96 2.93
CA LEU A 35 -8.26 4.32 3.18
C LEU A 35 -8.25 3.72 4.57
N GLU A 36 -9.15 4.19 5.42
CA GLU A 36 -9.37 3.66 6.75
C GLU A 36 -10.67 2.87 6.75
N PHE A 37 -10.60 1.61 7.15
CA PHE A 37 -11.77 0.73 7.17
C PHE A 37 -12.27 0.57 8.60
N GLU A 38 -13.56 0.80 8.80
CA GLU A 38 -14.24 0.44 10.04
C GLU A 38 -14.79 -0.99 9.88
N LEU A 39 -14.10 -1.95 10.49
CA LEU A 39 -14.38 -3.37 10.32
C LEU A 39 -15.42 -3.87 11.31
N PRO A 40 -16.17 -4.93 10.98
CA PRO A 40 -17.07 -5.57 11.94
C PRO A 40 -16.33 -6.05 13.19
N ALA A 41 -17.02 -6.07 14.33
CA ALA A 41 -16.41 -6.49 15.60
C ALA A 41 -15.84 -7.91 15.52
N GLU A 42 -16.47 -8.81 14.79
CA GLU A 42 -16.00 -10.18 14.62
C GLU A 42 -14.71 -10.32 13.80
N TRP A 43 -14.28 -9.24 13.12
CA TRP A 43 -13.02 -9.22 12.37
C TRP A 43 -11.85 -8.68 13.19
N GLN A 44 -12.06 -8.33 14.45
CA GLN A 44 -10.98 -7.85 15.31
C GLN A 44 -9.91 -8.94 15.49
N GLY A 45 -8.65 -8.56 15.28
CA GLY A 45 -7.52 -9.49 15.38
C GLY A 45 -7.34 -10.42 14.20
N LEU A 46 -8.16 -10.31 13.17
CA LEU A 46 -8.00 -11.09 11.94
C LEU A 46 -7.07 -10.40 10.94
N SER A 47 -6.48 -11.21 10.06
CA SER A 47 -5.73 -10.69 8.91
C SER A 47 -6.68 -10.28 7.81
N VAL A 48 -6.68 -9.00 7.44
CA VAL A 48 -7.58 -8.47 6.42
C VAL A 48 -6.75 -7.97 5.24
N THR A 49 -7.12 -8.41 4.03
CA THR A 49 -6.45 -8.01 2.79
C THR A 49 -7.42 -7.32 1.85
N LEU A 50 -6.90 -6.32 1.14
CA LEU A 50 -7.61 -5.62 0.07
C LEU A 50 -7.29 -6.31 -1.26
N HIS A 51 -8.32 -6.77 -1.94
CA HIS A 51 -8.25 -7.36 -3.27
C HIS A 51 -8.84 -6.41 -4.29
N VAL A 52 -8.18 -6.27 -5.41
CA VAL A 52 -8.56 -5.34 -6.48
C VAL A 52 -8.61 -6.08 -7.81
N GLN A 53 -9.58 -5.76 -8.63
CA GLN A 53 -9.64 -6.17 -10.03
C GLN A 53 -9.77 -4.92 -10.89
N TRP A 54 -8.84 -4.74 -11.81
CA TRP A 54 -8.86 -3.61 -12.74
C TRP A 54 -9.94 -3.77 -13.81
N LEU A 55 -10.25 -2.67 -14.48
CA LEU A 55 -11.26 -2.66 -15.53
C LEU A 55 -11.00 -3.69 -16.64
N ASP A 56 -9.74 -3.97 -16.95
CA ASP A 56 -9.34 -4.97 -17.95
C ASP A 56 -9.36 -6.42 -17.42
N GLY A 57 -9.72 -6.63 -16.16
CA GLY A 57 -9.75 -7.94 -15.53
C GLY A 57 -8.46 -8.35 -14.81
N THR A 58 -7.41 -7.54 -14.89
CA THR A 58 -6.14 -7.80 -14.18
C THR A 58 -6.35 -7.82 -12.68
N LEU A 59 -5.71 -8.77 -12.01
CA LEU A 59 -5.74 -8.93 -10.55
C LEU A 59 -4.36 -8.60 -9.99
N PRO A 60 -4.12 -7.36 -9.52
CA PRO A 60 -2.86 -7.03 -8.85
C PRO A 60 -2.73 -7.79 -7.52
N ALA A 61 -1.52 -7.85 -6.99
CA ALA A 61 -1.27 -8.51 -5.72
C ALA A 61 -2.09 -7.88 -4.59
N PRO A 62 -2.72 -8.68 -3.71
CA PRO A 62 -3.49 -8.16 -2.59
C PRO A 62 -2.61 -7.36 -1.62
N VAL A 63 -3.22 -6.40 -0.93
CA VAL A 63 -2.55 -5.55 0.05
C VAL A 63 -3.07 -5.87 1.44
N LEU A 64 -2.17 -6.19 2.37
CA LEU A 64 -2.53 -6.39 3.77
C LEU A 64 -2.81 -5.05 4.44
N LEU A 65 -3.94 -4.94 5.15
CA LEU A 65 -4.24 -3.78 5.98
C LEU A 65 -3.24 -3.71 7.14
N ASP A 66 -2.88 -2.50 7.52
CA ASP A 66 -1.99 -2.27 8.67
C ASP A 66 -2.72 -2.43 10.00
N ASP A 67 -2.02 -2.18 11.12
CA ASP A 67 -2.56 -2.31 12.48
C ASP A 67 -3.72 -1.36 12.78
N GLU A 68 -3.89 -0.33 11.97
CA GLU A 68 -5.00 0.63 12.07
C GLU A 68 -6.14 0.32 11.09
N ASP A 69 -6.17 -0.89 10.54
CA ASP A 69 -7.14 -1.33 9.52
C ASP A 69 -7.18 -0.40 8.31
N SER A 70 -6.02 0.04 7.88
CA SER A 70 -5.86 1.05 6.85
C SER A 70 -4.91 0.60 5.75
N VAL A 71 -5.04 1.25 4.61
CA VAL A 71 -4.17 1.06 3.45
C VAL A 71 -3.90 2.41 2.80
N THR A 72 -2.66 2.65 2.43
CA THR A 72 -2.33 3.81 1.60
C THR A 72 -2.67 3.49 0.15
N VAL A 73 -3.42 4.37 -0.50
CA VAL A 73 -3.77 4.21 -1.92
C VAL A 73 -2.51 4.34 -2.75
N ASP A 74 -2.26 3.34 -3.57
CA ASP A 74 -1.14 3.30 -4.49
C ASP A 74 -1.61 2.83 -5.89
N LYS A 75 -0.68 2.49 -6.75
CA LYS A 75 -0.98 2.04 -8.11
C LYS A 75 -1.74 0.72 -8.16
N THR A 76 -1.85 -0.03 -7.06
CA THR A 76 -2.73 -1.21 -6.98
C THR A 76 -4.17 -0.83 -7.32
N LEU A 77 -4.62 0.35 -6.89
CA LEU A 77 -5.93 0.90 -7.23
C LEU A 77 -5.87 1.85 -8.42
N THR A 78 -4.92 2.78 -8.41
CA THR A 78 -4.93 3.94 -9.32
C THR A 78 -4.33 3.68 -10.70
N ALA A 79 -3.69 2.55 -10.93
CA ALA A 79 -3.19 2.19 -12.26
C ALA A 79 -4.32 1.99 -13.28
N SER A 80 -5.51 1.63 -12.83
CA SER A 80 -6.71 1.53 -13.66
C SER A 80 -7.67 2.69 -13.39
N PRO A 81 -8.37 3.23 -14.39
CA PRO A 81 -9.33 4.32 -14.17
C PRO A 81 -10.52 3.91 -13.32
N SER A 82 -10.82 2.62 -13.28
CA SER A 82 -11.89 2.06 -12.46
C SER A 82 -11.65 0.56 -12.25
N GLY A 83 -12.45 -0.04 -11.39
CA GLY A 83 -12.39 -1.46 -11.15
C GLY A 83 -13.32 -1.86 -10.01
N GLN A 84 -13.06 -3.03 -9.47
CA GLN A 84 -13.76 -3.57 -8.30
C GLN A 84 -12.77 -3.83 -7.18
N TRP A 85 -13.27 -3.79 -5.96
CA TRP A 85 -12.48 -4.11 -4.77
C TRP A 85 -13.31 -4.89 -3.77
N MET A 86 -12.65 -5.64 -2.94
CA MET A 86 -13.26 -6.33 -1.81
C MET A 86 -12.22 -6.54 -0.71
N LEU A 87 -12.71 -6.83 0.50
CA LEU A 87 -11.85 -7.24 1.61
C LEU A 87 -12.05 -8.73 1.87
N LEU A 88 -10.95 -9.38 2.25
CA LEU A 88 -10.93 -10.77 2.71
C LEU A 88 -10.39 -10.78 4.12
N ALA A 89 -11.14 -11.35 5.07
CA ALA A 89 -10.70 -11.56 6.44
C ALA A 89 -10.41 -13.05 6.67
N LEU A 90 -9.24 -13.35 7.17
CA LEU A 90 -8.80 -14.70 7.52
C LEU A 90 -8.52 -14.78 9.02
N GLY A 91 -9.05 -15.82 9.64
CA GLY A 91 -8.85 -16.10 11.05
C GLY A 91 -8.46 -17.54 11.31
N ALA A 92 -8.38 -17.89 12.60
CA ALA A 92 -8.13 -19.27 13.01
C ALA A 92 -9.35 -20.17 12.71
N ASP A 93 -9.14 -21.48 12.72
CA ASP A 93 -10.18 -22.51 12.56
C ASP A 93 -10.94 -22.42 11.22
N GLY A 94 -10.27 -21.93 10.18
CA GLY A 94 -10.87 -21.86 8.86
C GLY A 94 -11.82 -20.69 8.64
N TYR A 95 -11.86 -19.71 9.57
CA TYR A 95 -12.67 -18.52 9.36
C TYR A 95 -12.20 -17.77 8.12
N ARG A 96 -13.13 -17.56 7.20
CA ARG A 96 -12.87 -16.84 5.96
C ARG A 96 -14.12 -16.05 5.58
N ALA A 97 -13.99 -14.73 5.58
CA ALA A 97 -15.09 -13.84 5.24
C ALA A 97 -14.67 -12.90 4.13
N LEU A 98 -15.58 -12.63 3.20
CA LEU A 98 -15.35 -11.73 2.08
C LEU A 98 -16.46 -10.69 2.06
N THR A 99 -16.12 -9.45 1.70
CA THR A 99 -17.12 -8.46 1.36
C THR A 99 -17.64 -8.70 -0.06
N ARG A 100 -18.83 -8.20 -0.34
CA ARG A 100 -19.27 -8.13 -1.74
C ARG A 100 -18.35 -7.24 -2.52
N PRO A 101 -18.01 -7.59 -3.78
CA PRO A 101 -17.24 -6.69 -4.64
C PRO A 101 -17.98 -5.37 -4.81
N ALA A 102 -17.26 -4.29 -4.71
CA ALA A 102 -17.76 -2.94 -4.90
C ALA A 102 -16.91 -2.21 -5.93
N ARG A 103 -17.45 -1.14 -6.50
CA ARG A 103 -16.74 -0.37 -7.52
C ARG A 103 -15.83 0.68 -6.90
N TYR A 104 -14.74 0.98 -7.59
CA TYR A 104 -13.93 2.16 -7.32
C TYR A 104 -13.66 2.91 -8.62
N GLU A 105 -13.36 4.20 -8.49
CA GLU A 105 -13.06 5.07 -9.61
C GLU A 105 -11.92 6.02 -9.26
N CYS A 106 -11.11 6.32 -10.27
CA CYS A 106 -10.12 7.39 -10.24
C CYS A 106 -10.54 8.46 -11.24
N TYR A 107 -10.27 9.74 -10.95
CA TYR A 107 -10.43 10.75 -11.98
C TYR A 107 -9.29 10.64 -12.99
N SER A 108 -9.59 10.97 -14.24
CA SER A 108 -8.61 10.89 -15.33
C SER A 108 -7.50 11.91 -15.13
N THR A 109 -6.27 11.47 -15.33
CA THR A 109 -5.08 12.32 -15.36
C THR A 109 -4.39 12.19 -16.70
N LEU A 110 -3.45 13.09 -16.97
CA LEU A 110 -2.62 12.94 -18.15
C LEU A 110 -1.69 11.74 -17.97
N ASN A 111 -1.46 11.00 -19.04
CA ASN A 111 -0.56 9.87 -19.02
C ASN A 111 0.88 10.34 -18.77
N THR A 112 1.44 9.94 -17.64
CA THR A 112 2.81 10.27 -17.23
C THR A 112 3.79 9.11 -17.41
N ASP A 113 3.30 7.93 -17.81
CA ASP A 113 4.09 6.71 -17.90
C ASP A 113 4.61 6.42 -19.31
N GLY A 114 4.41 7.30 -20.26
CA GLY A 114 4.77 7.06 -21.66
C GLY A 114 5.23 8.29 -22.41
N ASP A 115 4.54 8.63 -23.45
CA ASP A 115 4.92 9.62 -24.47
C ASP A 115 4.83 11.09 -24.06
N VAL A 116 4.89 11.38 -22.77
CA VAL A 116 4.90 12.79 -22.31
C VAL A 116 6.28 13.37 -22.57
N GLU A 117 6.34 14.33 -23.48
CA GLU A 117 7.57 15.11 -23.68
C GLU A 117 7.79 16.02 -22.47
N ILE A 118 8.72 15.61 -21.62
CA ILE A 118 9.23 16.45 -20.55
C ILE A 118 10.42 17.22 -21.11
N SER A 119 10.48 18.53 -20.88
CA SER A 119 11.66 19.31 -21.30
C SER A 119 12.94 18.70 -20.69
N PRO A 120 14.09 18.75 -21.38
CA PRO A 120 15.34 18.21 -20.83
C PRO A 120 15.64 18.74 -19.43
N THR A 121 15.37 19.99 -19.16
CA THR A 121 15.58 20.61 -17.84
C THR A 121 14.67 20.00 -16.77
N GLN A 122 13.39 19.78 -17.10
CA GLN A 122 12.44 19.12 -16.18
C GLN A 122 12.83 17.67 -15.92
N TYR A 123 13.25 16.96 -16.95
CA TYR A 123 13.73 15.58 -16.82
C TYR A 123 14.98 15.52 -15.95
N GLU A 124 15.96 16.39 -16.20
CA GLU A 124 17.18 16.48 -15.40
C GLU A 124 16.88 16.78 -13.93
N THR A 125 15.95 17.71 -13.65
CA THR A 125 15.51 18.03 -12.28
C THR A 125 14.86 16.82 -11.61
N PHE A 126 14.00 16.10 -12.35
CA PHE A 126 13.35 14.90 -11.85
C PHE A 126 14.38 13.80 -11.52
N VAL A 127 15.29 13.52 -12.44
CA VAL A 127 16.35 12.52 -12.25
C VAL A 127 17.26 12.91 -11.08
N ALA A 128 17.62 14.18 -10.98
CA ALA A 128 18.44 14.67 -9.87
C ALA A 128 17.79 14.45 -8.52
N ARG A 129 16.46 14.69 -8.41
CA ARG A 129 15.71 14.44 -7.18
C ARG A 129 15.66 12.95 -6.83
N VAL A 130 15.40 12.09 -7.81
CA VAL A 130 15.38 10.64 -7.60
C VAL A 130 16.74 10.14 -7.15
N LEU A 131 17.83 10.59 -7.78
CA LEU A 131 19.20 10.25 -7.41
C LEU A 131 19.55 10.76 -6.02
N GLU A 132 19.13 11.96 -5.66
CA GLU A 132 19.33 12.54 -4.33
C GLU A 132 18.68 11.66 -3.25
N TYR A 133 17.42 11.26 -3.42
CA TYR A 133 16.74 10.36 -2.49
C TYR A 133 17.43 9.01 -2.39
N SER A 134 17.82 8.43 -3.52
CA SER A 134 18.52 7.15 -3.57
C SER A 134 19.88 7.24 -2.88
N ASN A 135 20.67 8.30 -3.14
CA ASN A 135 21.96 8.52 -2.52
C ASN A 135 21.84 8.74 -1.01
N THR A 136 20.85 9.49 -0.56
CA THR A 136 20.59 9.71 0.86
C THR A 136 20.29 8.38 1.56
N ALA A 137 19.44 7.53 0.97
CA ALA A 137 19.14 6.22 1.52
C ALA A 137 20.38 5.31 1.55
N GLN A 138 21.18 5.31 0.49
CA GLN A 138 22.43 4.54 0.42
C GLN A 138 23.46 5.03 1.44
N GLN A 139 23.62 6.32 1.60
CA GLN A 139 24.52 6.89 2.60
C GLN A 139 24.10 6.54 4.02
N ALA A 140 22.81 6.59 4.34
CA ALA A 140 22.30 6.20 5.64
C ALA A 140 22.57 4.71 5.92
N ALA A 141 22.35 3.83 4.94
CA ALA A 141 22.65 2.41 5.07
C ALA A 141 24.15 2.14 5.21
N ALA A 142 24.99 2.82 4.44
CA ALA A 142 26.44 2.70 4.51
C ALA A 142 26.98 3.20 5.86
N SER A 143 26.47 4.31 6.38
CA SER A 143 26.86 4.83 7.69
C SER A 143 26.48 3.89 8.82
N ALA A 144 25.29 3.30 8.79
CA ALA A 144 24.85 2.31 9.77
C ALA A 144 25.74 1.07 9.75
N LYS A 145 26.10 0.58 8.57
CA LYS A 145 27.01 -0.56 8.40
C LYS A 145 28.42 -0.25 8.94
N THR A 146 28.96 0.90 8.59
CA THR A 146 30.30 1.34 9.05
C THR A 146 30.31 1.48 10.56
N ASN A 147 29.31 2.05 11.17
CA ASN A 147 29.21 2.18 12.63
C ASN A 147 29.16 0.82 13.32
N ALA A 148 28.43 -0.15 12.77
CA ALA A 148 28.37 -1.51 13.30
C ALA A 148 29.74 -2.21 13.18
N GLU A 149 30.43 -2.07 12.07
CA GLU A 149 31.79 -2.63 11.87
C GLU A 149 32.82 -2.00 12.81
N THR A 150 32.75 -0.71 13.01
CA THR A 150 33.63 0.01 13.94
C THR A 150 33.42 -0.47 15.38
N ALA A 151 32.16 -0.62 15.81
CA ALA A 151 31.85 -1.14 17.14
C ALA A 151 32.37 -2.57 17.32
N ALA A 152 32.18 -3.45 16.34
CA ALA A 152 32.69 -4.82 16.37
C ALA A 152 34.23 -4.87 16.43
N THR A 153 34.93 -4.04 15.68
CA THR A 153 36.38 -3.94 15.68
C THR A 153 36.88 -3.43 17.04
N ALA A 154 36.25 -2.43 17.62
CA ALA A 154 36.62 -1.91 18.95
C ALA A 154 36.44 -2.98 20.02
N ALA A 155 35.38 -3.75 19.98
CA ALA A 155 35.12 -4.85 20.92
C ALA A 155 36.20 -5.94 20.77
N THR A 156 36.60 -6.32 19.57
CA THR A 156 37.65 -7.31 19.29
C THR A 156 39.01 -6.81 19.80
N ARG A 157 39.32 -5.56 19.57
CA ARG A 157 40.59 -4.96 20.09
C ARG A 157 40.63 -4.93 21.61
N ALA A 158 39.52 -4.61 22.26
CA ALA A 158 39.46 -4.62 23.71
C ALA A 158 39.66 -6.03 24.29
N VAL A 159 39.10 -7.07 23.67
CA VAL A 159 39.33 -8.46 24.04
C VAL A 159 40.79 -8.87 23.81
N ASN A 160 41.36 -8.53 22.68
CA ASN A 160 42.74 -8.87 22.37
C ASN A 160 43.75 -8.14 23.27
N ALA A 161 43.45 -6.92 23.68
CA ALA A 161 44.28 -6.16 24.61
C ALA A 161 44.37 -6.76 26.02
N LYS A 162 43.36 -7.54 26.42
CA LYS A 162 43.34 -8.25 27.71
C LYS A 162 44.04 -9.59 27.66
N GLY A 163 44.24 -10.14 26.50
CA GLY A 163 44.92 -11.39 26.27
C GLY A 163 46.34 -11.19 25.88
#